data_15d69ca66e60055188954a987c67382c
#
_entry.id   15d69ca66e60055188954a987c67382c
#
_cell.length_a   1.000
_cell.length_b   1.000
_cell.length_c   1.000
_cell.angle_alpha   90.00
_cell.angle_beta   90.00
_cell.angle_gamma   90.00
#
_symmetry.space_group_name_H-M   'P 1'
#
loop_
_entity.id
_entity.type
_entity.pdbx_description
1 polymer ?
#
loop_
_entity_poly.entity_id
_entity_poly.type
_entity_poly.pdbx_seq_one_letter_code
_entity_poly.pdbx_strand_id
1 'polypeptide(L)'
;MITKSGLRLGIGLPPGFPGGAVDLDLVRRFALRAEELGYDDLWVIEQITGRFAVLEPVTLLTYLAALTSRIRLGTAVLVTPLRNPLQLAKSLSTLDVLSNGRLTVGVGLGTSTAAYAAYGVPPEHRAARFAESVRVLKALWTQPKSDYKGRFYQLSDAPLICGYGVFI
;
A
#
# COMPACT_ATOMS: atom_id res chain seq x y z
N MET A 1 -2.55 -26.76 -14.46
CA MET A 1 -1.80 -26.73 -13.19
C MET A 1 -0.36 -26.34 -13.53
N ILE A 2 0.04 -25.10 -13.21
CA ILE A 2 1.43 -24.66 -13.42
C ILE A 2 2.23 -25.25 -12.26
N THR A 3 3.14 -26.17 -12.56
CA THR A 3 4.02 -26.77 -11.55
C THR A 3 4.97 -25.69 -11.03
N LYS A 4 4.81 -25.34 -9.76
CA LYS A 4 5.61 -24.32 -9.09
C LYS A 4 7.04 -24.80 -8.83
N SER A 5 7.92 -24.59 -9.77
CA SER A 5 9.36 -24.68 -9.53
C SER A 5 9.91 -23.41 -8.87
N GLY A 6 9.47 -23.09 -7.63
CA GLY A 6 9.95 -21.92 -6.89
C GLY A 6 9.51 -20.54 -7.40
N LEU A 7 8.74 -20.45 -8.48
CA LEU A 7 8.22 -19.20 -9.04
C LEU A 7 6.96 -18.76 -8.31
N ARG A 8 6.90 -17.49 -7.90
CA ARG A 8 5.69 -16.86 -7.36
C ARG A 8 4.96 -16.12 -8.47
N LEU A 9 3.64 -16.29 -8.53
CA LEU A 9 2.78 -15.66 -9.52
C LEU A 9 1.88 -14.62 -8.84
N GLY A 10 2.04 -13.36 -9.22
CA GLY A 10 1.17 -12.27 -8.82
C GLY A 10 0.25 -11.82 -9.95
N ILE A 11 -0.93 -11.33 -9.58
CA ILE A 11 -1.89 -10.76 -10.52
C ILE A 11 -2.33 -9.37 -10.04
N GLY A 12 -2.47 -8.40 -10.96
CA GLY A 12 -3.00 -7.09 -10.67
C GLY A 12 -4.52 -7.09 -10.71
N LEU A 13 -5.16 -6.50 -9.69
CA LEU A 13 -6.58 -6.17 -9.76
C LEU A 13 -6.78 -5.14 -10.90
N PRO A 14 -7.86 -5.24 -11.70
CA PRO A 14 -8.15 -4.22 -12.70
C PRO A 14 -8.08 -2.80 -12.11
N PRO A 15 -7.25 -1.92 -12.68
CA PRO A 15 -6.84 -0.70 -11.98
C PRO A 15 -7.91 0.39 -11.98
N GLY A 16 -8.90 0.30 -12.85
CA GLY A 16 -9.90 1.36 -12.96
C GLY A 16 -11.18 0.91 -13.64
N PHE A 17 -12.20 1.70 -13.45
CA PHE A 17 -13.55 1.43 -13.96
C PHE A 17 -13.89 2.49 -15.01
N PRO A 18 -13.91 2.11 -16.33
CA PRO A 18 -14.37 3.01 -17.39
C PRO A 18 -15.81 3.46 -17.11
N GLY A 19 -16.09 4.75 -17.34
CA GLY A 19 -17.41 5.31 -17.06
C GLY A 19 -17.65 5.77 -15.63
N GLY A 20 -16.67 5.61 -14.73
CA GLY A 20 -16.69 6.18 -13.37
C GLY A 20 -17.48 5.39 -12.33
N ALA A 21 -18.18 4.33 -12.72
CA ALA A 21 -18.90 3.46 -11.79
C ALA A 21 -18.02 2.29 -11.34
N VAL A 22 -17.84 2.14 -10.04
CA VAL A 22 -17.08 1.02 -9.47
C VAL A 22 -17.94 -0.22 -9.45
N ASP A 23 -17.49 -1.31 -10.09
CA ASP A 23 -18.11 -2.63 -9.99
C ASP A 23 -17.50 -3.42 -8.82
N LEU A 24 -18.13 -3.32 -7.66
CA LEU A 24 -17.69 -4.05 -6.45
C LEU A 24 -17.83 -5.56 -6.59
N ASP A 25 -18.80 -6.04 -7.35
CA ASP A 25 -18.97 -7.48 -7.58
C ASP A 25 -17.83 -8.02 -8.45
N LEU A 26 -17.38 -7.26 -9.45
CA LEU A 26 -16.19 -7.61 -10.22
C LEU A 26 -14.95 -7.67 -9.32
N VAL A 27 -14.74 -6.67 -8.48
CA VAL A 27 -13.60 -6.61 -7.53
C VAL A 27 -13.59 -7.86 -6.64
N ARG A 28 -14.74 -8.18 -6.04
CA ARG A 28 -14.89 -9.33 -5.16
C ARG A 28 -14.64 -10.65 -5.88
N ARG A 29 -15.31 -10.89 -7.01
CA ARG A 29 -15.15 -12.11 -7.81
C ARG A 29 -13.72 -12.29 -8.29
N PHE A 30 -13.08 -11.21 -8.73
CA PHE A 30 -11.70 -11.26 -9.19
C PHE A 30 -10.74 -11.72 -8.08
N ALA A 31 -10.84 -11.13 -6.90
CA ALA A 31 -9.98 -11.48 -5.75
C ALA A 31 -10.17 -12.93 -5.31
N LEU A 32 -11.40 -13.36 -5.14
CA LEU A 32 -11.74 -14.74 -4.77
C LEU A 32 -11.26 -15.73 -5.84
N ARG A 33 -11.46 -15.41 -7.12
CA ARG A 33 -11.04 -16.26 -8.21
C ARG A 33 -9.52 -16.35 -8.35
N ALA A 34 -8.81 -15.25 -8.10
CA ALA A 34 -7.34 -15.25 -8.07
C ALA A 34 -6.82 -16.20 -6.96
N GLU A 35 -7.41 -16.15 -5.77
CA GLU A 35 -7.07 -17.05 -4.68
C GLU A 35 -7.40 -18.51 -4.99
N GLU A 36 -8.55 -18.81 -5.57
CA GLU A 36 -8.94 -20.15 -6.00
C GLU A 36 -8.00 -20.73 -7.04
N LEU A 37 -7.56 -19.93 -8.01
CA LEU A 37 -6.63 -20.33 -9.05
C LEU A 37 -5.19 -20.52 -8.56
N GLY A 38 -4.92 -20.16 -7.31
CA GLY A 38 -3.62 -20.35 -6.66
C GLY A 38 -2.59 -19.30 -7.01
N TYR A 39 -3.00 -18.07 -7.36
CA TYR A 39 -2.06 -16.94 -7.40
C TYR A 39 -1.49 -16.69 -6.00
N ASP A 40 -0.20 -16.33 -5.95
CA ASP A 40 0.50 -16.06 -4.70
C ASP A 40 0.23 -14.65 -4.19
N ASP A 41 0.10 -13.67 -5.10
CA ASP A 41 -0.01 -12.26 -4.78
C ASP A 41 -1.12 -11.58 -5.59
N LEU A 42 -1.89 -10.70 -4.94
CA LEU A 42 -2.85 -9.79 -5.55
C LEU A 42 -2.38 -8.35 -5.36
N TRP A 43 -2.18 -7.64 -6.47
CA TRP A 43 -1.61 -6.30 -6.47
C TRP A 43 -2.64 -5.24 -6.82
N VAL A 44 -2.61 -4.12 -6.11
CA VAL A 44 -3.40 -2.92 -6.42
C VAL A 44 -2.48 -1.74 -6.69
N ILE A 45 -2.94 -0.82 -7.54
CA ILE A 45 -2.24 0.42 -7.83
C ILE A 45 -2.81 1.59 -7.05
N GLU A 46 -2.06 2.66 -6.92
CA GLU A 46 -2.54 3.96 -6.49
C GLU A 46 -2.63 4.92 -7.66
N GLN A 47 -3.80 5.51 -7.85
CA GLN A 47 -4.01 6.65 -8.73
C GLN A 47 -4.79 7.71 -7.96
N ILE A 48 -4.10 8.77 -7.56
CA ILE A 48 -4.68 9.81 -6.70
C ILE A 48 -5.65 10.69 -7.48
N THR A 49 -5.29 11.00 -8.72
CA THR A 49 -6.10 11.77 -9.66
C THR A 49 -6.04 11.13 -11.03
N GLY A 50 -7.15 11.06 -11.75
CA GLY A 50 -7.18 10.42 -13.05
C GLY A 50 -8.54 10.45 -13.73
N ARG A 51 -8.64 9.81 -14.90
CA ARG A 51 -9.86 9.73 -15.70
C ARG A 51 -10.77 8.55 -15.33
N PHE A 52 -10.27 7.63 -14.54
CA PHE A 52 -10.99 6.43 -14.14
C PHE A 52 -11.22 6.44 -12.63
N ALA A 53 -12.30 5.85 -12.19
CA ALA A 53 -12.51 5.58 -10.78
C ALA A 53 -11.52 4.50 -10.34
N VAL A 54 -10.59 4.86 -9.49
CA VAL A 54 -9.61 3.95 -8.86
C VAL A 54 -9.82 4.02 -7.36
N LEU A 55 -10.01 2.86 -6.74
CA LEU A 55 -10.21 2.78 -5.30
C LEU A 55 -8.90 3.07 -4.56
N GLU A 56 -9.01 3.71 -3.40
CA GLU A 56 -7.87 3.98 -2.53
C GLU A 56 -7.25 2.65 -2.05
N PRO A 57 -5.94 2.43 -2.28
CA PRO A 57 -5.34 1.11 -2.17
C PRO A 57 -5.37 0.50 -0.76
N VAL A 58 -5.15 1.28 0.29
CA VAL A 58 -5.12 0.74 1.67
C VAL A 58 -6.52 0.30 2.09
N THR A 59 -7.54 1.11 1.77
CA THR A 59 -8.95 0.80 2.02
C THR A 59 -9.40 -0.43 1.23
N LEU A 60 -9.02 -0.49 -0.05
CA LEU A 60 -9.34 -1.62 -0.92
C LEU A 60 -8.69 -2.91 -0.41
N LEU A 61 -7.40 -2.89 -0.08
CA LEU A 61 -6.72 -4.06 0.44
C LEU A 61 -7.29 -4.52 1.78
N THR A 62 -7.77 -3.59 2.63
CA THR A 62 -8.46 -3.95 3.88
C THR A 62 -9.75 -4.71 3.61
N TYR A 63 -10.53 -4.26 2.63
CA TYR A 63 -11.73 -4.98 2.17
C TYR A 63 -11.38 -6.37 1.63
N LEU A 64 -10.35 -6.48 0.80
CA LEU A 64 -9.90 -7.74 0.22
C LEU A 64 -9.31 -8.69 1.28
N ALA A 65 -8.68 -8.16 2.31
CA ALA A 65 -8.17 -8.95 3.43
C ALA A 65 -9.28 -9.71 4.16
N ALA A 66 -10.47 -9.09 4.28
CA ALA A 66 -11.63 -9.72 4.90
C ALA A 66 -12.29 -10.78 4.01
N LEU A 67 -12.09 -10.72 2.69
CA LEU A 67 -12.68 -11.66 1.73
C LEU A 67 -11.78 -12.86 1.42
N THR A 68 -10.48 -12.74 1.63
CA THR A 68 -9.47 -13.74 1.25
C THR A 68 -8.75 -14.27 2.48
N SER A 69 -8.14 -15.44 2.37
CA SER A 69 -7.49 -16.10 3.51
C SER A 69 -6.03 -16.48 3.28
N ARG A 70 -5.57 -16.60 2.03
CA ARG A 70 -4.25 -17.12 1.67
C ARG A 70 -3.43 -16.20 0.78
N ILE A 71 -4.07 -15.60 -0.24
CA ILE A 71 -3.40 -14.74 -1.22
C ILE A 71 -2.76 -13.54 -0.52
N ARG A 72 -1.52 -13.23 -0.84
CA ARG A 72 -0.86 -12.04 -0.33
C ARG A 72 -1.43 -10.79 -1.01
N LEU A 73 -1.46 -9.71 -0.27
CA LEU A 73 -2.05 -8.45 -0.70
C LEU A 73 -0.95 -7.40 -0.83
N GLY A 74 -0.84 -6.78 -1.99
CA GLY A 74 0.25 -5.88 -2.26
C GLY A 74 -0.14 -4.57 -2.94
N THR A 75 0.69 -3.55 -2.75
CA THR A 75 0.59 -2.27 -3.46
C THR A 75 1.69 -2.15 -4.51
N ALA A 76 1.35 -1.70 -5.71
CA ALA A 76 2.31 -1.47 -6.80
C ALA A 76 1.97 -0.17 -7.56
N VAL A 77 2.24 0.97 -6.94
CA VAL A 77 2.88 1.28 -5.65
C VAL A 77 2.09 2.31 -4.87
N LEU A 78 2.36 2.45 -3.55
CA LEU A 78 1.91 3.60 -2.76
C LEU A 78 2.84 4.81 -2.97
N VAL A 79 2.25 5.99 -3.16
CA VAL A 79 2.99 7.25 -3.32
C VAL A 79 3.22 7.86 -1.93
N THR A 80 4.22 7.36 -1.23
CA THR A 80 4.47 7.71 0.18
C THR A 80 4.81 9.18 0.44
N PRO A 81 5.45 9.95 -0.47
CA PRO A 81 5.71 11.37 -0.20
C PRO A 81 4.46 12.23 -0.03
N LEU A 82 3.31 11.76 -0.51
CA LEU A 82 2.02 12.47 -0.41
C LEU A 82 1.23 12.10 0.84
N ARG A 83 1.76 11.22 1.68
CA ARG A 83 1.09 10.72 2.89
C ARG A 83 1.85 11.10 4.14
N ASN A 84 1.12 11.31 5.23
CA ASN A 84 1.76 11.40 6.53
C ASN A 84 2.29 10.02 6.92
N PRO A 85 3.61 9.84 7.14
CA PRO A 85 4.20 8.52 7.36
C PRO A 85 3.73 7.86 8.67
N LEU A 86 3.44 8.62 9.73
CA LEU A 86 2.93 8.07 10.98
C LEU A 86 1.52 7.47 10.80
N GLN A 87 0.64 8.21 10.13
CA GLN A 87 -0.70 7.73 9.83
C GLN A 87 -0.67 6.54 8.88
N LEU A 88 0.18 6.60 7.85
CA LEU A 88 0.36 5.50 6.89
C LEU A 88 0.89 4.25 7.57
N ALA A 89 1.92 4.38 8.42
CA ALA A 89 2.45 3.26 9.19
C ALA A 89 1.37 2.58 10.04
N LYS A 90 0.53 3.39 10.71
CA LYS A 90 -0.58 2.89 11.52
C LYS A 90 -1.61 2.13 10.68
N SER A 91 -2.03 2.69 9.55
CA SER A 91 -3.02 2.06 8.66
C SER A 91 -2.49 0.74 8.08
N LEU A 92 -1.24 0.73 7.62
CA LEU A 92 -0.62 -0.46 7.05
C LEU A 92 -0.38 -1.55 8.10
N SER A 93 0.05 -1.20 9.33
CA SER A 93 0.16 -2.16 10.42
C SER A 93 -1.20 -2.76 10.79
N THR A 94 -2.26 -1.95 10.78
CA THR A 94 -3.62 -2.44 11.01
C THR A 94 -4.04 -3.42 9.93
N LEU A 95 -3.80 -3.07 8.67
CA LEU A 95 -4.09 -3.96 7.54
C LEU A 95 -3.28 -5.26 7.61
N ASP A 96 -2.01 -5.20 8.00
CA ASP A 96 -1.17 -6.39 8.16
C ASP A 96 -1.76 -7.35 9.21
N VAL A 97 -2.15 -6.83 10.36
CA VAL A 97 -2.84 -7.62 11.40
C VAL A 97 -4.16 -8.21 10.88
N LEU A 98 -5.01 -7.39 10.24
CA LEU A 98 -6.30 -7.85 9.69
C LEU A 98 -6.14 -8.89 8.58
N SER A 99 -5.07 -8.82 7.83
CA SER A 99 -4.73 -9.79 6.79
C SER A 99 -3.98 -11.02 7.31
N ASN A 100 -3.65 -11.08 8.60
CA ASN A 100 -2.84 -12.12 9.22
C ASN A 100 -1.44 -12.23 8.58
N GLY A 101 -0.74 -11.09 8.47
CA GLY A 101 0.64 -11.01 7.97
C GLY A 101 0.78 -11.22 6.46
N ARG A 102 -0.27 -11.01 5.66
CA ARG A 102 -0.25 -11.20 4.20
C ARG A 102 0.08 -9.94 3.41
N LEU A 103 0.38 -8.81 4.08
CA LEU A 103 0.64 -7.54 3.40
C LEU A 103 2.05 -7.47 2.81
N THR A 104 2.16 -6.92 1.61
CA THR A 104 3.41 -6.47 0.98
C THR A 104 3.25 -5.04 0.52
N VAL A 105 4.12 -4.14 0.96
CA VAL A 105 4.01 -2.71 0.66
C VAL A 105 5.05 -2.32 -0.39
N GLY A 106 4.61 -2.19 -1.64
CA GLY A 106 5.40 -1.54 -2.68
C GLY A 106 5.21 -0.02 -2.63
N VAL A 107 6.30 0.72 -2.61
CA VAL A 107 6.31 2.18 -2.44
C VAL A 107 7.00 2.88 -3.60
N GLY A 108 6.58 4.10 -3.91
CA GLY A 108 7.14 4.87 -5.01
C GLY A 108 6.93 6.37 -4.90
N LEU A 109 7.54 7.08 -5.86
CA LEU A 109 7.46 8.55 -5.97
C LEU A 109 6.15 9.05 -6.59
N GLY A 110 5.47 8.20 -7.36
CA GLY A 110 4.43 8.66 -8.29
C GLY A 110 5.01 9.45 -9.48
N THR A 111 4.22 9.55 -10.52
CA THR A 111 4.63 10.20 -11.78
C THR A 111 4.11 11.62 -11.93
N SER A 112 2.97 11.95 -11.32
CA SER A 112 2.27 13.23 -11.49
C SER A 112 2.75 14.29 -10.50
N THR A 113 3.38 15.35 -11.00
CA THR A 113 3.71 16.55 -10.19
C THR A 113 2.45 17.32 -9.78
N ALA A 114 1.38 17.27 -10.58
CA ALA A 114 0.10 17.90 -10.25
C ALA A 114 -0.55 17.29 -8.99
N ALA A 115 -0.35 15.98 -8.76
CA ALA A 115 -0.81 15.33 -7.53
C ALA A 115 -0.12 15.93 -6.29
N TYR A 116 1.17 16.24 -6.38
CA TYR A 116 1.90 16.86 -5.27
C TYR A 116 1.30 18.22 -4.89
N ALA A 117 1.00 19.06 -5.89
CA ALA A 117 0.37 20.36 -5.64
C ALA A 117 -1.01 20.21 -4.99
N ALA A 118 -1.83 19.25 -5.45
CA ALA A 118 -3.16 18.99 -4.87
C ALA A 118 -3.10 18.53 -3.40
N TYR A 119 -2.00 17.89 -2.99
CA TYR A 119 -1.75 17.51 -1.59
C TYR A 119 -1.01 18.57 -0.79
N GLY A 120 -0.75 19.76 -1.35
CA GLY A 120 0.03 20.79 -0.69
C GLY A 120 1.49 20.41 -0.44
N VAL A 121 2.01 19.44 -1.17
CA VAL A 121 3.39 18.97 -1.05
C VAL A 121 4.22 19.55 -2.19
N PRO A 122 5.26 20.34 -1.90
CA PRO A 122 6.16 20.85 -2.93
C PRO A 122 6.79 19.68 -3.72
N PRO A 123 6.76 19.71 -5.07
CA PRO A 123 7.32 18.63 -5.89
C PRO A 123 8.86 18.61 -5.85
N GLU A 124 9.46 19.74 -5.46
CA GLU A 124 10.90 19.85 -5.23
C GLU A 124 11.30 18.91 -4.09
N HIS A 125 12.44 18.30 -4.22
CA HIS A 125 12.95 17.34 -3.23
C HIS A 125 12.08 16.08 -3.02
N ARG A 126 11.16 15.77 -3.94
CA ARG A 126 10.28 14.59 -3.84
C ARG A 126 11.05 13.29 -3.61
N ALA A 127 12.22 13.13 -4.25
CA ALA A 127 13.08 11.97 -4.05
C ALA A 127 13.65 11.89 -2.62
N ALA A 128 14.10 13.02 -2.08
CA ALA A 128 14.60 13.08 -0.72
C ALA A 128 13.48 12.85 0.30
N ARG A 129 12.29 13.43 0.06
CA ARG A 129 11.09 13.20 0.88
C ARG A 129 10.66 11.73 0.84
N PHE A 130 10.71 11.10 -0.32
CA PHE A 130 10.44 9.66 -0.48
C PHE A 130 11.42 8.82 0.35
N ALA A 131 12.72 9.05 0.17
CA ALA A 131 13.73 8.30 0.92
C ALA A 131 13.58 8.47 2.43
N GLU A 132 13.21 9.67 2.88
CA GLU A 132 12.96 9.97 4.29
C GLU A 132 11.69 9.30 4.80
N SER A 133 10.59 9.33 4.02
CA SER A 133 9.34 8.65 4.39
C SER A 133 9.53 7.14 4.58
N VAL A 134 10.33 6.50 3.71
CA VAL A 134 10.64 5.08 3.84
C VAL A 134 11.45 4.77 5.10
N ARG A 135 12.43 5.63 5.45
CA ARG A 135 13.19 5.47 6.71
C ARG A 135 12.28 5.60 7.93
N VAL A 136 11.38 6.58 7.92
CA VAL A 136 10.40 6.80 9.00
C VAL A 136 9.47 5.59 9.14
N LEU A 137 8.92 5.08 8.04
CA LEU A 137 8.08 3.88 8.06
C LEU A 137 8.82 2.68 8.66
N LYS A 138 10.07 2.44 8.21
CA LYS A 138 10.89 1.36 8.75
C LYS A 138 11.15 1.52 10.25
N ALA A 139 11.51 2.72 10.70
CA ALA A 139 11.72 2.99 12.12
C ALA A 139 10.49 2.67 12.95
N LEU A 140 9.31 3.15 12.49
CA LEU A 140 8.03 2.91 13.18
C LEU A 140 7.65 1.42 13.27
N TRP A 141 8.06 0.59 12.31
CA TRP A 141 7.73 -0.85 12.30
C TRP A 141 8.75 -1.74 13.00
N THR A 142 9.97 -1.24 13.22
CA THR A 142 11.06 -2.06 13.75
C THR A 142 11.52 -1.66 15.15
N GLN A 143 11.10 -0.49 15.64
CA GLN A 143 11.53 0.04 16.93
C GLN A 143 10.34 0.17 17.88
N PRO A 144 10.49 -0.20 19.17
CA PRO A 144 9.44 -0.05 20.17
C PRO A 144 9.00 1.41 20.35
N LYS A 145 9.95 2.33 20.23
CA LYS A 145 9.77 3.77 20.21
C LYS A 145 10.67 4.36 19.13
N SER A 146 10.14 5.27 18.35
CA SER A 146 10.86 5.86 17.22
C SER A 146 11.15 7.33 17.49
N ASP A 147 12.44 7.66 17.47
CA ASP A 147 12.94 9.00 17.36
C ASP A 147 13.48 9.21 15.95
N TYR A 148 13.02 10.25 15.28
CA TYR A 148 13.49 10.58 13.94
C TYR A 148 13.61 12.10 13.78
N LYS A 149 14.76 12.57 13.35
CA LYS A 149 15.02 13.99 13.12
C LYS A 149 15.52 14.18 11.69
N GLY A 150 14.58 14.38 10.78
CA GLY A 150 14.85 14.59 9.36
C GLY A 150 14.53 16.01 8.91
N ARG A 151 14.68 16.23 7.62
CA ARG A 151 14.35 17.49 6.96
C ARG A 151 12.83 17.68 6.81
N PHE A 152 12.12 16.60 6.52
CA PHE A 152 10.69 16.63 6.19
C PHE A 152 9.82 16.05 7.29
N TYR A 153 10.37 15.15 8.11
CA TYR A 153 9.64 14.48 9.17
C TYR A 153 10.42 14.50 10.47
N GLN A 154 9.69 14.66 11.56
CA GLN A 154 10.26 14.61 12.91
C GLN A 154 9.35 13.76 13.78
N LEU A 155 9.93 12.84 14.54
CA LEU A 155 9.25 12.02 15.54
C LEU A 155 10.02 12.13 16.85
N SER A 156 9.31 12.15 17.95
CA SER A 156 9.88 12.13 19.29
C SER A 156 9.09 11.15 20.13
N ASP A 157 9.77 10.14 20.65
CA ASP A 157 9.20 9.10 21.51
C ASP A 157 7.89 8.51 20.96
N ALA A 158 7.85 8.23 19.65
CA ALA A 158 6.65 7.80 18.95
C ALA A 158 6.50 6.27 18.99
N PRO A 159 5.65 5.70 19.86
CA PRO A 159 5.33 4.28 19.83
C PRO A 159 4.30 3.99 18.75
N LEU A 160 4.56 3.01 17.88
CA LEU A 160 3.55 2.45 17.01
C LEU A 160 2.90 1.23 17.68
N ILE A 161 1.75 1.43 18.30
CA ILE A 161 1.02 0.37 18.99
C ILE A 161 0.11 -0.36 17.99
N CYS A 162 0.69 -1.17 17.10
CA CYS A 162 -0.01 -2.21 16.30
C CYS A 162 1.00 -2.94 15.40
N GLY A 163 1.18 -4.23 15.62
CA GLY A 163 1.88 -5.16 14.72
C GLY A 163 3.31 -4.75 14.33
N TYR A 164 4.27 -5.52 14.75
CA TYR A 164 5.63 -5.47 14.23
C TYR A 164 5.69 -6.47 13.07
N GLY A 165 6.27 -6.09 11.93
CA GLY A 165 6.59 -7.06 10.89
C GLY A 165 6.06 -6.80 9.49
N VAL A 166 5.61 -5.58 9.18
CA VAL A 166 5.27 -5.23 7.79
C VAL A 166 6.51 -5.32 6.90
N PHE A 167 6.46 -6.14 5.86
CA PHE A 167 7.54 -6.26 4.87
C PHE A 167 7.41 -5.14 3.81
N ILE A 168 8.51 -4.42 3.59
CA ILE A 168 8.66 -3.43 2.50
C ILE A 168 9.56 -4.00 1.43
#